data_2ebceefdc9dce0de4a902e1c6f3e8931
#
_entry.id   2ebceefdc9dce0de4a902e1c6f3e8931
#
_cell.length_a   1.000
_cell.length_b   1.000
_cell.length_c   1.000
_cell.angle_alpha   90.00
_cell.angle_beta   90.00
_cell.angle_gamma   90.00
#
_symmetry.space_group_name_H-M   'P 1'
#
loop_
_entity.id
_entity.type
_entity.pdbx_description
1 polymer ?
#
loop_
_entity_poly.entity_id
_entity_poly.type
_entity_poly.pdbx_seq_one_letter_code
_entity_poly.pdbx_strand_id
1 'polypeptide(L)'
;EILNVCWPMYAAMPAVLKDAISRSYEDCGWNLTTSENSFGEGLYPSFADVARNVREILDSSEYDAENKGAYKGSLLTRLNSLTNGLNGMMLTSDGVDDATLFDGNTIIDLSRVGSTETKSLFMGLIVLKLQEHRMAAADGMNQPLRHLTVLEEAHNLLKRTSMEQSTEGGNLLGKSVEMLSNSIAEMRTYGEGFIIADQAPGLLDMAAIRNTNTKIIHRLPDLSDRELVGRAANLNDPQIVELARLSKGVAAVYQKDWVEP
;
A
#
# COMPACT_ATOMS: atom_id res chain seq x y z
N GLU A 1 -7.77 -5.22 -0.61
CA GLU A 1 -6.91 -4.61 -1.65
C GLU A 1 -5.45 -4.60 -1.23
N ILE A 2 -5.08 -4.07 -0.06
CA ILE A 2 -3.68 -4.06 0.45
C ILE A 2 -3.06 -5.45 0.44
N LEU A 3 -3.78 -6.48 0.91
CA LEU A 3 -3.29 -7.86 0.89
C LEU A 3 -2.99 -8.35 -0.54
N ASN A 4 -3.72 -7.89 -1.55
CA ASN A 4 -3.45 -8.22 -2.96
C ASN A 4 -2.19 -7.52 -3.50
N VAL A 5 -1.82 -6.36 -2.94
CA VAL A 5 -0.55 -5.67 -3.26
C VAL A 5 0.64 -6.42 -2.68
N CYS A 6 0.48 -6.92 -1.45
CA CYS A 6 1.58 -7.51 -0.69
C CYS A 6 1.77 -9.01 -0.97
N TRP A 7 0.69 -9.72 -1.31
CA TRP A 7 0.71 -11.18 -1.46
C TRP A 7 0.35 -11.60 -2.88
N PRO A 8 1.18 -12.40 -3.54
CA PRO A 8 0.80 -13.04 -4.79
C PRO A 8 -0.39 -13.97 -4.54
N MET A 9 -1.55 -13.60 -5.07
CA MET A 9 -2.77 -14.38 -4.97
C MET A 9 -3.26 -14.77 -6.37
N TYR A 10 -3.80 -15.97 -6.51
CA TYR A 10 -4.29 -16.49 -7.77
C TYR A 10 -5.64 -17.20 -7.61
N ALA A 11 -6.34 -17.38 -8.70
CA ALA A 11 -7.63 -18.06 -8.78
C ALA A 11 -8.64 -17.53 -7.74
N ALA A 12 -9.19 -18.39 -6.89
CA ALA A 12 -10.19 -18.05 -5.90
C ALA A 12 -9.62 -17.45 -4.58
N MET A 13 -8.29 -17.41 -4.40
CA MET A 13 -7.70 -16.95 -3.13
C MET A 13 -8.15 -15.55 -2.69
N PRO A 14 -8.24 -14.53 -3.58
CA PRO A 14 -8.73 -13.22 -3.19
C PRO A 14 -10.18 -13.24 -2.70
N ALA A 15 -11.03 -14.04 -3.33
CA ALA A 15 -12.44 -14.18 -2.93
C ALA A 15 -12.56 -14.86 -1.57
N VAL A 16 -11.87 -15.99 -1.39
CA VAL A 16 -11.84 -16.72 -0.11
C VAL A 16 -11.38 -15.83 1.04
N LEU A 17 -10.31 -15.04 0.81
CA LEU A 17 -9.79 -14.13 1.83
C LEU A 17 -10.78 -13.00 2.14
N LYS A 18 -11.43 -12.43 1.11
CA LYS A 18 -12.45 -11.41 1.29
C LYS A 18 -13.63 -11.93 2.12
N ASP A 19 -14.14 -13.12 1.77
CA ASP A 19 -15.25 -13.75 2.48
C ASP A 19 -14.87 -14.06 3.94
N ALA A 20 -13.64 -14.55 4.17
CA ALA A 20 -13.14 -14.81 5.52
C ALA A 20 -13.05 -13.54 6.37
N ILE A 21 -12.59 -12.42 5.79
CA ILE A 21 -12.57 -11.11 6.47
C ILE A 21 -14.00 -10.68 6.82
N SER A 22 -14.93 -10.69 5.85
CA SER A 22 -16.32 -10.30 6.07
C SER A 22 -16.96 -11.14 7.18
N ARG A 23 -16.82 -12.45 7.11
CA ARG A 23 -17.31 -13.37 8.14
C ARG A 23 -16.69 -13.13 9.51
N SER A 24 -15.41 -12.78 9.57
CA SER A 24 -14.75 -12.46 10.84
C SER A 24 -15.33 -11.22 11.51
N TYR A 25 -15.72 -10.21 10.73
CA TYR A 25 -16.45 -9.04 11.25
C TYR A 25 -17.84 -9.44 11.76
N GLU A 26 -18.59 -10.24 11.02
CA GLU A 26 -19.90 -10.75 11.41
C GLU A 26 -19.82 -11.59 12.70
N ASP A 27 -18.83 -12.47 12.84
CA ASP A 27 -18.54 -13.24 14.04
C ASP A 27 -18.26 -12.35 15.28
N CYS A 28 -17.70 -11.16 15.07
CA CYS A 28 -17.49 -10.14 16.09
C CYS A 28 -18.73 -9.26 16.34
N GLY A 29 -19.88 -9.58 15.72
CA GLY A 29 -21.15 -8.89 15.92
C GLY A 29 -21.42 -7.70 15.00
N TRP A 30 -20.58 -7.46 13.99
CA TRP A 30 -20.77 -6.39 13.03
C TRP A 30 -21.81 -6.73 11.96
N ASN A 31 -22.75 -5.83 11.75
CA ASN A 31 -23.59 -5.82 10.56
C ASN A 31 -22.91 -4.99 9.48
N LEU A 32 -22.43 -5.66 8.43
CA LEU A 32 -21.66 -5.00 7.35
C LEU A 32 -22.51 -4.05 6.47
N THR A 33 -23.83 -4.10 6.58
CA THR A 33 -24.74 -3.20 5.83
C THR A 33 -25.01 -1.91 6.61
N THR A 34 -25.22 -2.00 7.92
CA THR A 34 -25.54 -0.83 8.77
C THR A 34 -24.31 -0.26 9.47
N SER A 35 -23.18 -0.98 9.47
CA SER A 35 -21.96 -0.65 10.22
C SER A 35 -22.20 -0.55 11.74
N GLU A 36 -23.16 -1.32 12.26
CA GLU A 36 -23.46 -1.40 13.68
C GLU A 36 -22.91 -2.70 14.28
N ASN A 37 -22.46 -2.64 15.52
CA ASN A 37 -22.00 -3.82 16.27
C ASN A 37 -23.00 -4.18 17.37
N SER A 38 -23.52 -5.41 17.33
CA SER A 38 -24.51 -5.93 18.28
C SER A 38 -23.92 -6.33 19.63
N PHE A 39 -22.61 -6.52 19.73
CA PHE A 39 -21.93 -6.94 20.99
C PHE A 39 -21.33 -5.77 21.76
N GLY A 40 -21.28 -4.59 21.16
CA GLY A 40 -20.72 -3.38 21.76
C GLY A 40 -19.56 -2.78 20.96
N GLU A 41 -19.09 -1.62 21.37
CA GLU A 41 -18.02 -0.89 20.69
C GLU A 41 -16.66 -1.57 20.90
N GLY A 42 -15.80 -1.47 19.90
CA GLY A 42 -14.39 -1.86 20.00
C GLY A 42 -14.08 -3.34 19.74
N LEU A 43 -15.06 -4.16 19.38
CA LEU A 43 -14.83 -5.56 19.01
C LEU A 43 -14.52 -5.68 17.53
N TYR A 44 -13.24 -5.89 17.23
CA TYR A 44 -12.76 -6.08 15.86
C TYR A 44 -12.07 -7.44 15.69
N PRO A 45 -12.20 -8.09 14.51
CA PRO A 45 -11.54 -9.36 14.27
C PRO A 45 -10.03 -9.19 14.21
N SER A 46 -9.31 -10.18 14.69
CA SER A 46 -7.87 -10.34 14.54
C SER A 46 -7.52 -11.13 13.27
N PHE A 47 -6.24 -11.09 12.86
CA PHE A 47 -5.76 -11.99 11.79
C PHE A 47 -5.90 -13.48 12.14
N ALA A 48 -5.94 -13.84 13.43
CA ALA A 48 -6.21 -15.21 13.86
C ALA A 48 -7.66 -15.62 13.56
N ASP A 49 -8.61 -14.71 13.73
CA ASP A 49 -10.02 -14.94 13.37
C ASP A 49 -10.18 -15.11 11.86
N VAL A 50 -9.51 -14.27 11.07
CA VAL A 50 -9.49 -14.43 9.62
C VAL A 50 -8.88 -15.78 9.21
N ALA A 51 -7.79 -16.21 9.84
CA ALA A 51 -7.18 -17.52 9.55
C ALA A 51 -8.12 -18.69 9.89
N ARG A 52 -8.87 -18.61 11.00
CA ARG A 52 -9.91 -19.57 11.34
C ARG A 52 -10.98 -19.62 10.26
N ASN A 53 -11.52 -18.48 9.85
CA ASN A 53 -12.56 -18.40 8.83
C ASN A 53 -12.09 -18.87 7.45
N VAL A 54 -10.85 -18.57 7.04
CA VAL A 54 -10.26 -19.15 5.81
C VAL A 54 -10.28 -20.67 5.85
N ARG A 55 -9.91 -21.27 6.99
CA ARG A 55 -9.93 -22.73 7.14
C ARG A 55 -11.35 -23.29 7.02
N GLU A 56 -12.32 -22.71 7.71
CA GLU A 56 -13.71 -23.17 7.70
C GLU A 56 -14.35 -23.04 6.32
N ILE A 57 -14.13 -21.92 5.61
CA ILE A 57 -14.64 -21.69 4.25
C ILE A 57 -14.07 -22.73 3.29
N LEU A 58 -12.75 -22.97 3.34
CA LEU A 58 -12.12 -23.95 2.46
C LEU A 58 -12.54 -25.38 2.80
N ASP A 59 -12.73 -25.72 4.09
CA ASP A 59 -13.20 -27.05 4.48
C ASP A 59 -14.61 -27.34 3.99
N SER A 60 -15.50 -26.36 4.04
CA SER A 60 -16.89 -26.48 3.58
C SER A 60 -17.09 -26.27 2.08
N SER A 61 -16.08 -25.78 1.35
CA SER A 61 -16.17 -25.54 -0.09
C SER A 61 -16.25 -26.83 -0.92
N GLU A 62 -16.66 -26.70 -2.17
CA GLU A 62 -16.68 -27.80 -3.16
C GLU A 62 -15.40 -27.88 -3.99
N TYR A 63 -14.35 -27.11 -3.66
CA TYR A 63 -13.07 -27.23 -4.35
C TYR A 63 -12.49 -28.65 -4.18
N ASP A 64 -11.77 -29.12 -5.19
CA ASP A 64 -11.02 -30.37 -5.10
C ASP A 64 -9.92 -30.33 -4.01
N ALA A 65 -9.44 -31.48 -3.60
CA ALA A 65 -8.48 -31.63 -2.50
C ALA A 65 -7.14 -30.91 -2.77
N GLU A 66 -6.70 -30.84 -4.03
CA GLU A 66 -5.45 -30.21 -4.44
C GLU A 66 -5.57 -28.68 -4.30
N ASN A 67 -6.62 -28.08 -4.85
CA ASN A 67 -6.89 -26.64 -4.73
C ASN A 67 -7.12 -26.23 -3.28
N LYS A 68 -7.88 -27.00 -2.49
CA LYS A 68 -8.03 -26.77 -1.03
C LYS A 68 -6.68 -26.74 -0.33
N GLY A 69 -5.82 -27.72 -0.61
CA GLY A 69 -4.48 -27.81 -0.03
C GLY A 69 -3.61 -26.62 -0.40
N ALA A 70 -3.60 -26.24 -1.67
CA ALA A 70 -2.83 -25.10 -2.17
C ALA A 70 -3.31 -23.77 -1.56
N TYR A 71 -4.61 -23.51 -1.53
CA TYR A 71 -5.17 -22.29 -0.95
C TYR A 71 -4.94 -22.19 0.55
N LYS A 72 -5.18 -23.30 1.29
CA LYS A 72 -4.86 -23.36 2.74
C LYS A 72 -3.38 -23.12 3.00
N GLY A 73 -2.50 -23.84 2.31
CA GLY A 73 -1.06 -23.69 2.47
C GLY A 73 -0.61 -22.25 2.24
N SER A 74 -1.10 -21.63 1.19
CA SER A 74 -0.73 -20.25 0.87
C SER A 74 -1.31 -19.21 1.84
N LEU A 75 -2.62 -19.21 2.05
CA LEU A 75 -3.30 -18.19 2.86
C LEU A 75 -3.00 -18.33 4.36
N LEU A 76 -3.11 -19.57 4.90
CA LEU A 76 -2.90 -19.78 6.32
C LEU A 76 -1.45 -19.56 6.74
N THR A 77 -0.47 -19.93 5.91
CA THR A 77 0.94 -19.67 6.22
C THR A 77 1.20 -18.17 6.36
N ARG A 78 0.67 -17.36 5.46
CA ARG A 78 0.81 -15.90 5.50
C ARG A 78 0.06 -15.28 6.69
N LEU A 79 -1.20 -15.63 6.89
CA LEU A 79 -1.99 -15.12 8.03
C LEU A 79 -1.34 -15.50 9.36
N ASN A 80 -0.89 -16.76 9.53
CA ASN A 80 -0.20 -17.19 10.75
C ASN A 80 1.12 -16.45 10.96
N SER A 81 1.84 -16.05 9.90
CA SER A 81 3.05 -15.24 10.04
C SER A 81 2.78 -13.84 10.60
N LEU A 82 1.55 -13.33 10.45
CA LEU A 82 1.13 -12.05 11.02
C LEU A 82 0.72 -12.14 12.48
N THR A 83 0.38 -13.33 12.97
CA THR A 83 -0.08 -13.56 14.35
C THR A 83 1.04 -13.99 15.29
N ASN A 84 2.22 -14.30 14.78
CA ASN A 84 3.33 -14.85 15.53
C ASN A 84 4.47 -13.83 15.75
N GLY A 85 5.19 -13.98 16.86
CA GLY A 85 6.39 -13.20 17.16
C GLY A 85 6.13 -11.70 17.18
N LEU A 86 7.08 -10.91 16.66
CA LEU A 86 6.99 -9.45 16.64
C LEU A 86 5.79 -8.94 15.81
N ASN A 87 5.46 -9.61 14.71
CA ASN A 87 4.31 -9.22 13.89
C ASN A 87 3.01 -9.31 14.69
N GLY A 88 2.82 -10.41 15.44
CA GLY A 88 1.64 -10.58 16.30
C GLY A 88 1.55 -9.56 17.43
N MET A 89 2.68 -9.04 17.90
CA MET A 89 2.71 -7.97 18.89
C MET A 89 2.36 -6.59 18.30
N MET A 90 2.66 -6.36 17.03
CA MET A 90 2.37 -5.09 16.34
C MET A 90 0.95 -5.04 15.76
N LEU A 91 0.41 -6.18 15.35
CA LEU A 91 -0.91 -6.29 14.72
C LEU A 91 -1.97 -6.74 15.73
N THR A 92 -2.11 -5.98 16.81
CA THR A 92 -3.09 -6.20 17.88
C THR A 92 -4.25 -5.21 17.78
N SER A 93 -5.35 -5.51 18.49
CA SER A 93 -6.48 -4.59 18.67
C SER A 93 -6.11 -3.36 19.52
N ASP A 94 -5.13 -3.49 20.41
CA ASP A 94 -4.65 -2.42 21.30
C ASP A 94 -3.46 -1.68 20.68
N GLY A 95 -3.64 -1.17 19.48
CA GLY A 95 -2.63 -0.40 18.77
C GLY A 95 -2.49 1.04 19.25
N VAL A 96 -1.49 1.73 18.74
CA VAL A 96 -1.36 3.19 18.92
C VAL A 96 -2.56 3.88 18.27
N ASP A 97 -3.15 4.85 18.97
CA ASP A 97 -4.29 5.61 18.45
C ASP A 97 -3.91 6.44 17.21
N ASP A 98 -4.89 6.65 16.34
CA ASP A 98 -4.68 7.29 15.06
C ASP A 98 -4.26 8.76 15.18
N ALA A 99 -4.72 9.48 16.19
CA ALA A 99 -4.32 10.86 16.42
C ALA A 99 -2.84 10.96 16.81
N THR A 100 -2.34 10.07 17.66
CA THR A 100 -0.91 9.97 17.97
C THR A 100 -0.08 9.64 16.74
N LEU A 101 -0.57 8.75 15.86
CA LEU A 101 0.17 8.36 14.64
C LEU A 101 0.17 9.46 13.59
N PHE A 102 -0.95 10.16 13.38
CA PHE A 102 -1.20 10.94 12.17
C PHE A 102 -1.39 12.45 12.39
N ASP A 103 -1.60 12.92 13.62
CA ASP A 103 -1.76 14.36 13.89
C ASP A 103 -0.51 15.00 14.52
N GLY A 104 0.51 14.18 14.82
CA GLY A 104 1.81 14.61 15.35
C GLY A 104 2.96 14.29 14.41
N ASN A 105 4.18 14.62 14.89
CA ASN A 105 5.42 14.24 14.20
C ASN A 105 5.82 12.83 14.63
N THR A 106 5.60 11.84 13.77
CA THR A 106 5.85 10.44 14.05
C THR A 106 6.85 9.84 13.06
N ILE A 107 7.78 9.04 13.55
CA ILE A 107 8.68 8.23 12.72
C ILE A 107 8.35 6.76 12.95
N ILE A 108 7.96 6.07 11.87
CA ILE A 108 7.67 4.63 11.89
C ILE A 108 8.86 3.90 11.26
N ASP A 109 9.69 3.28 12.10
CA ASP A 109 10.88 2.55 11.68
C ASP A 109 10.53 1.10 11.32
N LEU A 110 10.57 0.78 10.04
CA LEU A 110 10.37 -0.57 9.50
C LEU A 110 11.67 -1.32 9.17
N SER A 111 12.82 -0.80 9.58
CA SER A 111 14.14 -1.41 9.27
C SER A 111 14.31 -2.82 9.82
N ARG A 112 13.64 -3.14 10.93
CA ARG A 112 13.71 -4.44 11.60
C ARG A 112 12.63 -5.44 11.13
N VAL A 113 11.76 -5.06 10.22
CA VAL A 113 10.77 -5.97 9.63
C VAL A 113 11.48 -6.92 8.68
N GLY A 114 11.40 -8.22 8.94
CA GLY A 114 12.26 -9.24 8.36
C GLY A 114 12.02 -9.57 6.88
N SER A 115 10.83 -9.27 6.31
CA SER A 115 10.55 -9.55 4.90
C SER A 115 9.99 -8.32 4.18
N THR A 116 10.28 -8.20 2.90
CA THR A 116 9.73 -7.15 2.03
C THR A 116 8.21 -7.23 1.96
N GLU A 117 7.64 -8.43 1.92
CA GLU A 117 6.17 -8.62 1.89
C GLU A 117 5.51 -8.07 3.17
N THR A 118 6.09 -8.37 4.33
CA THR A 118 5.59 -7.86 5.62
C THR A 118 5.77 -6.35 5.72
N LYS A 119 6.91 -5.82 5.25
CA LYS A 119 7.17 -4.38 5.19
C LYS A 119 6.13 -3.66 4.32
N SER A 120 5.86 -4.19 3.12
CA SER A 120 4.83 -3.67 2.21
C SER A 120 3.45 -3.69 2.88
N LEU A 121 3.12 -4.75 3.61
CA LEU A 121 1.85 -4.87 4.32
C LEU A 121 1.71 -3.79 5.40
N PHE A 122 2.74 -3.60 6.25
CA PHE A 122 2.72 -2.55 7.26
C PHE A 122 2.58 -1.15 6.64
N MET A 123 3.37 -0.84 5.62
CA MET A 123 3.25 0.43 4.89
C MET A 123 1.83 0.62 4.33
N GLY A 124 1.27 -0.42 3.71
CA GLY A 124 -0.08 -0.38 3.16
C GLY A 124 -1.17 -0.18 4.21
N LEU A 125 -1.08 -0.87 5.34
CA LEU A 125 -2.02 -0.71 6.46
C LEU A 125 -1.95 0.68 7.08
N ILE A 126 -0.74 1.23 7.25
CA ILE A 126 -0.53 2.60 7.76
C ILE A 126 -1.14 3.63 6.81
N VAL A 127 -0.92 3.49 5.50
CA VAL A 127 -1.51 4.40 4.49
C VAL A 127 -3.03 4.29 4.47
N LEU A 128 -3.60 3.08 4.62
CA LEU A 128 -5.05 2.89 4.69
C LEU A 128 -5.63 3.54 5.95
N LYS A 129 -5.04 3.31 7.11
CA LYS A 129 -5.47 3.95 8.37
C LYS A 129 -5.37 5.47 8.31
N LEU A 130 -4.29 6.00 7.73
CA LEU A 130 -4.15 7.43 7.49
C LEU A 130 -5.28 7.97 6.61
N GLN A 131 -5.62 7.27 5.54
CA GLN A 131 -6.73 7.65 4.65
C GLN A 131 -8.05 7.70 5.41
N GLU A 132 -8.38 6.66 6.15
CA GLU A 132 -9.61 6.59 6.96
C GLU A 132 -9.65 7.70 8.01
N HIS A 133 -8.53 7.96 8.71
CA HIS A 133 -8.43 9.03 9.70
C HIS A 133 -8.63 10.41 9.07
N ARG A 134 -7.98 10.70 7.93
CA ARG A 134 -8.15 11.99 7.22
C ARG A 134 -9.55 12.18 6.67
N MET A 135 -10.18 11.13 6.14
CA MET A 135 -11.56 11.19 5.66
C MET A 135 -12.55 11.45 6.80
N ALA A 136 -12.36 10.80 7.94
CA ALA A 136 -13.21 10.99 9.13
C ALA A 136 -13.06 12.37 9.76
N ALA A 137 -11.85 12.95 9.73
CA ALA A 137 -11.55 14.27 10.31
C ALA A 137 -11.78 15.46 9.36
N ALA A 138 -12.19 15.22 8.11
CA ALA A 138 -12.35 16.28 7.12
C ALA A 138 -13.71 16.96 7.22
N ASP A 139 -13.70 18.29 7.33
CA ASP A 139 -14.91 19.15 7.26
C ASP A 139 -15.30 19.46 5.80
N GLY A 140 -15.16 18.47 4.90
CA GLY A 140 -15.42 18.60 3.48
C GLY A 140 -14.17 18.45 2.63
N MET A 141 -14.30 18.76 1.32
CA MET A 141 -13.22 18.60 0.33
C MET A 141 -12.34 19.84 0.21
N ASN A 142 -11.17 19.68 -0.42
CA ASN A 142 -10.20 20.76 -0.67
C ASN A 142 -9.67 21.45 0.60
N GLN A 143 -9.36 20.63 1.60
CA GLN A 143 -8.73 21.10 2.83
C GLN A 143 -7.33 21.67 2.56
N PRO A 144 -6.89 22.70 3.31
CA PRO A 144 -5.51 23.19 3.25
C PRO A 144 -4.56 22.07 3.72
N LEU A 145 -3.30 22.13 3.26
CA LEU A 145 -2.28 21.19 3.71
C LEU A 145 -2.12 21.28 5.24
N ARG A 146 -2.30 20.14 5.90
CA ARG A 146 -2.22 20.01 7.37
C ARG A 146 -1.07 19.12 7.81
N HIS A 147 -0.75 18.10 7.01
CA HIS A 147 0.24 17.10 7.35
C HIS A 147 0.98 16.60 6.10
N LEU A 148 2.20 16.07 6.31
CA LEU A 148 3.03 15.49 5.25
C LEU A 148 3.47 14.09 5.65
N THR A 149 3.15 13.12 4.81
CA THR A 149 3.64 11.75 4.92
C THR A 149 4.83 11.54 3.99
N VAL A 150 5.94 11.09 4.53
CA VAL A 150 7.13 10.73 3.77
C VAL A 150 7.20 9.20 3.65
N LEU A 151 7.16 8.70 2.42
CA LEU A 151 7.34 7.29 2.12
C LEU A 151 8.76 7.05 1.59
N GLU A 152 9.63 6.52 2.43
CA GLU A 152 10.97 6.08 2.08
C GLU A 152 10.92 4.68 1.45
N GLU A 153 11.77 4.42 0.44
CA GLU A 153 11.80 3.16 -0.31
C GLU A 153 10.39 2.76 -0.81
N ALA A 154 9.71 3.74 -1.40
CA ALA A 154 8.30 3.64 -1.74
C ALA A 154 7.97 2.49 -2.71
N HIS A 155 8.97 1.99 -3.46
CA HIS A 155 8.83 0.79 -4.30
C HIS A 155 8.44 -0.47 -3.50
N ASN A 156 8.63 -0.49 -2.17
CA ASN A 156 8.12 -1.60 -1.35
C ASN A 156 6.59 -1.66 -1.34
N LEU A 157 5.91 -0.51 -1.46
CA LEU A 157 4.46 -0.40 -1.48
C LEU A 157 3.91 -0.15 -2.89
N LEU A 158 4.52 0.79 -3.61
CA LEU A 158 4.09 1.25 -4.93
C LEU A 158 4.93 0.61 -6.05
N LYS A 159 5.03 -0.71 -6.01
CA LYS A 159 5.89 -1.48 -6.91
C LYS A 159 5.35 -1.52 -8.33
N ARG A 160 6.22 -1.23 -9.30
CA ARG A 160 5.93 -1.44 -10.71
C ARG A 160 5.61 -2.92 -10.98
N THR A 161 4.47 -3.16 -11.60
CA THR A 161 4.06 -4.50 -12.03
C THR A 161 4.21 -4.63 -13.53
N SER A 162 4.57 -5.84 -14.01
CA SER A 162 4.59 -6.12 -15.44
C SER A 162 3.18 -6.04 -16.01
N MET A 163 3.02 -5.41 -17.17
CA MET A 163 1.75 -5.41 -17.92
C MET A 163 1.45 -6.76 -18.60
N GLU A 164 2.26 -7.77 -18.39
CA GLU A 164 2.02 -9.10 -18.94
C GLU A 164 0.77 -9.69 -18.28
N GLN A 165 -0.28 -9.78 -19.05
CA GLN A 165 -1.50 -10.48 -18.68
C GLN A 165 -1.16 -11.97 -18.50
N SER A 166 -1.22 -12.46 -17.28
CA SER A 166 -1.37 -13.89 -17.07
C SER A 166 -2.72 -14.31 -17.64
N THR A 167 -2.74 -15.33 -18.47
CA THR A 167 -3.90 -15.80 -19.24
C THR A 167 -5.08 -16.25 -18.37
N GLU A 168 -4.94 -16.33 -17.05
CA GLU A 168 -5.96 -16.89 -16.13
C GLU A 168 -6.48 -15.98 -15.03
N GLY A 169 -6.06 -14.72 -14.95
CA GLY A 169 -6.52 -13.93 -13.79
C GLY A 169 -6.28 -12.45 -13.81
N GLY A 170 -6.21 -11.80 -14.94
CA GLY A 170 -6.06 -10.35 -14.98
C GLY A 170 -4.91 -9.83 -14.09
N ASN A 171 -4.32 -8.70 -14.38
CA ASN A 171 -3.28 -8.09 -13.53
C ASN A 171 -3.89 -7.51 -12.23
N LEU A 172 -4.32 -8.40 -11.31
CA LEU A 172 -4.92 -7.99 -10.03
C LEU A 172 -3.95 -7.16 -9.19
N LEU A 173 -2.69 -7.57 -9.15
CA LEU A 173 -1.64 -6.86 -8.44
C LEU A 173 -1.44 -5.44 -9.00
N GLY A 174 -1.31 -5.30 -10.31
CA GLY A 174 -1.15 -3.99 -10.96
C GLY A 174 -2.34 -3.07 -10.71
N LYS A 175 -3.55 -3.59 -10.80
CA LYS A 175 -4.77 -2.81 -10.47
C LYS A 175 -4.79 -2.36 -9.01
N SER A 176 -4.40 -3.22 -8.08
CA SER A 176 -4.36 -2.89 -6.66
C SER A 176 -3.30 -1.83 -6.35
N VAL A 177 -2.12 -1.89 -6.97
CA VAL A 177 -1.07 -0.86 -6.83
C VAL A 177 -1.52 0.46 -7.44
N GLU A 178 -2.14 0.44 -8.62
CA GLU A 178 -2.69 1.64 -9.25
C GLU A 178 -3.78 2.29 -8.39
N MET A 179 -4.70 1.50 -7.82
CA MET A 179 -5.72 2.00 -6.89
C MET A 179 -5.10 2.65 -5.67
N LEU A 180 -4.08 2.04 -5.07
CA LEU A 180 -3.37 2.62 -3.94
C LEU A 180 -2.66 3.92 -4.30
N SER A 181 -2.01 4.00 -5.46
CA SER A 181 -1.39 5.22 -5.96
C SER A 181 -2.41 6.35 -6.16
N ASN A 182 -3.59 6.01 -6.65
CA ASN A 182 -4.70 6.96 -6.82
C ASN A 182 -5.27 7.41 -5.47
N SER A 183 -5.44 6.49 -4.51
CA SER A 183 -5.88 6.82 -3.15
C SER A 183 -4.91 7.79 -2.46
N ILE A 184 -3.59 7.58 -2.60
CA ILE A 184 -2.57 8.50 -2.10
C ILE A 184 -2.73 9.90 -2.73
N ALA A 185 -2.95 9.98 -4.04
CA ALA A 185 -3.15 11.24 -4.73
C ALA A 185 -4.46 11.95 -4.31
N GLU A 186 -5.51 11.18 -4.00
CA GLU A 186 -6.80 11.69 -3.55
C GLU A 186 -6.73 12.30 -2.13
N MET A 187 -5.87 11.78 -1.27
CA MET A 187 -5.72 12.27 0.12
C MET A 187 -5.34 13.76 0.21
N ARG A 188 -4.80 14.33 -0.87
CA ARG A 188 -4.60 15.79 -0.98
C ARG A 188 -5.89 16.56 -0.72
N THR A 189 -7.03 16.03 -1.14
CA THR A 189 -8.35 16.64 -0.94
C THR A 189 -8.71 16.81 0.53
N TYR A 190 -8.13 15.97 1.38
CA TYR A 190 -8.33 15.99 2.84
C TYR A 190 -7.18 16.66 3.61
N GLY A 191 -6.29 17.36 2.91
CA GLY A 191 -5.19 18.12 3.52
C GLY A 191 -3.94 17.30 3.83
N GLU A 192 -3.82 16.09 3.27
CA GLU A 192 -2.62 15.26 3.38
C GLU A 192 -1.71 15.43 2.17
N GLY A 193 -0.43 15.73 2.39
CA GLY A 193 0.59 15.76 1.35
C GLY A 193 1.48 14.53 1.42
N PHE A 194 2.01 14.08 0.27
CA PHE A 194 2.94 12.95 0.21
C PHE A 194 4.27 13.35 -0.41
N ILE A 195 5.35 12.89 0.20
CA ILE A 195 6.70 12.88 -0.36
C ILE A 195 7.07 11.42 -0.60
N ILE A 196 7.24 11.07 -1.87
CA ILE A 196 7.65 9.73 -2.29
C ILE A 196 9.15 9.77 -2.55
N ALA A 197 9.94 9.12 -1.71
CA ALA A 197 11.39 9.04 -1.84
C ALA A 197 11.82 7.63 -2.28
N ASP A 198 12.60 7.56 -3.34
CA ASP A 198 13.11 6.29 -3.87
C ASP A 198 14.45 6.45 -4.57
N GLN A 199 15.28 5.42 -4.53
CA GLN A 199 16.59 5.39 -5.18
C GLN A 199 16.52 4.81 -6.60
N ALA A 200 15.49 4.01 -6.89
CA ALA A 200 15.31 3.30 -8.14
C ALA A 200 13.91 3.57 -8.73
N PRO A 201 13.69 4.73 -9.35
CA PRO A 201 12.37 5.13 -9.85
C PRO A 201 11.79 4.16 -10.88
N GLY A 202 12.60 3.37 -11.57
CA GLY A 202 12.15 2.32 -12.46
C GLY A 202 11.40 1.18 -11.78
N LEU A 203 11.54 1.04 -10.46
CA LEU A 203 10.81 0.08 -9.64
C LEU A 203 9.44 0.59 -9.19
N LEU A 204 9.19 1.91 -9.29
CA LEU A 204 7.93 2.52 -8.92
C LEU A 204 6.87 2.33 -10.01
N ASP A 205 5.63 2.19 -9.56
CA ASP A 205 4.47 2.21 -10.46
C ASP A 205 4.35 3.55 -11.20
N MET A 206 3.92 3.48 -12.46
CA MET A 206 3.81 4.65 -13.31
C MET A 206 2.80 5.68 -12.81
N ALA A 207 1.73 5.24 -12.14
CA ALA A 207 0.75 6.15 -11.56
C ALA A 207 1.37 6.97 -10.42
N ALA A 208 2.22 6.37 -9.59
CA ALA A 208 2.94 7.08 -8.53
C ALA A 208 3.82 8.20 -9.11
N ILE A 209 4.57 7.93 -10.19
CA ILE A 209 5.42 8.93 -10.85
C ILE A 209 4.59 10.04 -11.51
N ARG A 210 3.46 9.69 -12.16
CA ARG A 210 2.60 10.65 -12.87
C ARG A 210 1.79 11.54 -11.93
N ASN A 211 1.36 11.01 -10.79
CA ASN A 211 0.53 11.72 -9.82
C ASN A 211 1.32 12.72 -8.95
N THR A 212 2.66 12.63 -8.93
CA THR A 212 3.49 13.63 -8.23
C THR A 212 3.59 14.92 -9.04
N ASN A 213 3.25 16.05 -8.40
CA ASN A 213 3.29 17.38 -9.03
C ASN A 213 4.71 17.94 -9.09
N THR A 214 5.48 17.80 -8.02
CA THR A 214 6.87 18.26 -7.91
C THR A 214 7.82 17.07 -8.00
N LYS A 215 8.90 17.21 -8.74
CA LYS A 215 9.96 16.21 -8.88
C LYS A 215 11.29 16.83 -8.50
N ILE A 216 12.01 16.20 -7.59
CA ILE A 216 13.37 16.56 -7.17
C ILE A 216 14.26 15.38 -7.52
N ILE A 217 15.07 15.54 -8.58
CA ILE A 217 15.85 14.45 -9.16
C ILE A 217 17.31 14.68 -8.86
N HIS A 218 17.87 13.88 -7.96
CA HIS A 218 19.29 13.82 -7.69
C HIS A 218 20.02 13.01 -8.76
N ARG A 219 21.34 12.86 -8.63
CA ARG A 219 22.14 12.07 -9.57
C ARG A 219 21.60 10.63 -9.71
N LEU A 220 21.28 10.24 -10.93
CA LEU A 220 20.83 8.90 -11.29
C LEU A 220 21.83 8.28 -12.29
N PRO A 221 22.55 7.19 -11.89
CA PRO A 221 23.52 6.55 -12.79
C PRO A 221 22.86 5.71 -13.89
N ASP A 222 21.72 5.08 -13.62
CA ASP A 222 21.02 4.22 -14.59
C ASP A 222 20.34 5.04 -15.69
N LEU A 223 20.48 4.61 -16.94
CA LEU A 223 19.92 5.32 -18.09
C LEU A 223 18.40 5.21 -18.15
N SER A 224 17.85 4.04 -17.88
CA SER A 224 16.40 3.81 -17.94
C SER A 224 15.66 4.61 -16.88
N ASP A 225 16.25 4.73 -15.68
CA ASP A 225 15.74 5.55 -14.61
C ASP A 225 15.76 7.03 -14.96
N ARG A 226 16.88 7.51 -15.55
CA ARG A 226 16.99 8.91 -16.01
C ARG A 226 15.97 9.25 -17.08
N GLU A 227 15.80 8.38 -18.06
CA GLU A 227 14.81 8.57 -19.12
C GLU A 227 13.39 8.62 -18.54
N LEU A 228 13.07 7.70 -17.64
CA LEU A 228 11.77 7.62 -17.02
C LEU A 228 11.41 8.91 -16.28
N VAL A 229 12.22 9.31 -15.31
CA VAL A 229 11.91 10.49 -14.48
C VAL A 229 12.18 11.80 -15.20
N GLY A 230 13.19 11.83 -16.10
CA GLY A 230 13.50 13.00 -16.89
C GLY A 230 12.37 13.35 -17.85
N ARG A 231 11.80 12.36 -18.55
CA ARG A 231 10.61 12.60 -19.38
C ARG A 231 9.41 13.03 -18.55
N ALA A 232 9.23 12.45 -17.35
CA ALA A 232 8.17 12.85 -16.43
C ALA A 232 8.38 14.27 -15.84
N ALA A 233 9.61 14.80 -15.87
CA ALA A 233 9.98 16.15 -15.46
C ALA A 233 10.18 17.13 -16.64
N ASN A 234 9.72 16.76 -17.83
CA ASN A 234 9.84 17.57 -19.04
C ASN A 234 11.29 17.94 -19.45
N LEU A 235 12.28 17.13 -19.07
CA LEU A 235 13.67 17.31 -19.43
C LEU A 235 13.91 16.92 -20.90
N ASN A 236 14.77 17.67 -21.61
CA ASN A 236 15.26 17.31 -22.92
C ASN A 236 16.42 16.28 -22.83
N ASP A 237 16.83 15.71 -23.96
CA ASP A 237 17.85 14.66 -23.99
C ASP A 237 19.20 15.09 -23.37
N PRO A 238 19.77 16.27 -23.66
CA PRO A 238 20.96 16.74 -22.98
C PRO A 238 20.82 16.84 -21.46
N GLN A 239 19.68 17.33 -20.96
CA GLN A 239 19.40 17.43 -19.52
C GLN A 239 19.28 16.05 -18.87
N ILE A 240 18.65 15.08 -19.54
CA ILE A 240 18.57 13.68 -19.07
C ILE A 240 19.97 13.07 -18.93
N VAL A 241 20.87 13.34 -19.89
CA VAL A 241 22.27 12.87 -19.81
C VAL A 241 22.98 13.51 -18.62
N GLU A 242 22.74 14.79 -18.35
CA GLU A 242 23.38 15.54 -17.27
C GLU A 242 22.97 15.02 -15.88
N LEU A 243 21.79 14.43 -15.72
CA LEU A 243 21.38 13.80 -14.45
C LEU A 243 22.38 12.74 -13.93
N ALA A 244 23.16 12.10 -14.83
CA ALA A 244 24.19 11.15 -14.43
C ALA A 244 25.42 11.82 -13.78
N ARG A 245 25.61 13.11 -14.02
CA ARG A 245 26.81 13.85 -13.67
C ARG A 245 26.61 14.83 -12.52
N LEU A 246 25.37 14.99 -12.04
CA LEU A 246 25.05 15.89 -10.93
C LEU A 246 25.95 15.62 -9.72
N SER A 247 26.48 16.68 -9.15
CA SER A 247 27.26 16.60 -7.92
C SER A 247 26.38 16.24 -6.72
N LYS A 248 26.98 15.70 -5.67
CA LYS A 248 26.27 15.43 -4.41
C LYS A 248 25.61 16.71 -3.88
N GLY A 249 24.35 16.64 -3.53
CA GLY A 249 23.57 17.77 -3.01
C GLY A 249 22.97 18.68 -4.11
N VAL A 250 23.22 18.37 -5.38
CA VAL A 250 22.59 19.06 -6.52
C VAL A 250 21.44 18.22 -7.05
N ALA A 251 20.35 18.88 -7.44
CA ALA A 251 19.18 18.24 -8.02
C ALA A 251 18.60 19.07 -9.17
N ALA A 252 18.00 18.41 -10.14
CA ALA A 252 17.05 19.03 -11.04
C ALA A 252 15.67 19.06 -10.33
N VAL A 253 15.02 20.24 -10.37
CA VAL A 253 13.71 20.41 -9.75
C VAL A 253 12.72 20.82 -10.82
N TYR A 254 11.59 20.12 -10.85
CA TYR A 254 10.49 20.40 -11.75
C TYR A 254 9.17 20.47 -10.99
N GLN A 255 8.33 21.41 -11.34
CA GLN A 255 6.96 21.49 -10.88
C GLN A 255 6.04 21.60 -12.10
N LYS A 256 4.89 20.94 -12.04
CA LYS A 256 3.97 20.79 -13.18
C LYS A 256 3.59 22.11 -13.86
N ASP A 257 3.52 23.21 -13.08
CA ASP A 257 3.14 24.52 -13.58
C ASP A 257 4.33 25.33 -14.15
N TRP A 258 5.54 24.75 -14.13
CA TRP A 258 6.73 25.37 -14.73
C TRP A 258 6.82 25.00 -16.21
N VAL A 259 7.24 25.98 -17.03
CA VAL A 259 7.46 25.78 -18.47
C VAL A 259 8.75 24.96 -18.68
N GLU A 260 9.76 25.22 -17.87
CA GLU A 260 11.06 24.54 -17.87
C GLU A 260 11.47 24.21 -16.44
N PRO A 261 12.22 23.11 -16.23
CA PRO A 261 12.77 22.72 -14.93
C PRO A 261 13.87 23.65 -14.44
#